data_8ea90045aeaddb1e4982a5aacb33c8ec
#
_entry.id   8ea90045aeaddb1e4982a5aacb33c8ec
#
_cell.length_a   1.000
_cell.length_b   1.000
_cell.length_c   1.000
_cell.angle_alpha   90.00
_cell.angle_beta   90.00
_cell.angle_gamma   90.00
#
_symmetry.space_group_name_H-M   'P 1'
#
loop_
_entity.id
_entity.type
_entity.pdbx_description
1 polymer ?
#
loop_
_entity_poly.entity_id
_entity_poly.type
_entity_poly.pdbx_seq_one_letter_code
_entity_poly.pdbx_strand_id
1 'polypeptide(L)'
;VTSAEANLREGDESGEAPSRASRFSWPTLALWIGGLLLALAGAGILWSERGLGEARLRAKHGLWSEVHAPVDRYLRIHPGSAEANLLCAEAFVKDDGLPLNERIGGAVAHLQAIPDEAPQAVEARLAEARVHLFLNYSPAVAELAMRRALKLDPEDGDANYLMWKLLDLTRRNEEVEPYFWKVLAARPEGQRALVLRDWYLSQFYPLTATSELDRMMAFRISPVDDATIVESNRLLRFRGSDPDSPLCNAAMARWFRTQGDLPFALELLDKTPPAESSDGLWEPFFRGTLLDVLLDMGDIDRAGEEFDRWPAGDRGRDYLLSRGRVLQDARDDPAGAAAAYTESLAAWPGPIDWRTMNRAANCLARAGDQEGATAMRTRAEALEALMDDKVHDRLRIVLGQLDNPAVLGEVVDFYRNIGRPQEAEAWSRYIGFLGRQPGDDEGAADAPPAVGG
;
A
#
# COMPACT_ATOMS: atom_id res chain seq x y z
N VAL A 1 33.91 94.09 -14.69
CA VAL A 1 34.65 95.23 -14.09
C VAL A 1 35.81 94.59 -13.31
N THR A 2 36.99 94.87 -13.88
CA THR A 2 38.34 95.06 -13.31
C THR A 2 38.97 93.87 -12.55
N SER A 3 39.98 93.24 -13.14
CA SER A 3 41.41 93.70 -13.28
C SER A 3 42.16 93.70 -11.96
N ALA A 4 43.17 93.00 -11.85
CA ALA A 4 44.62 93.20 -12.04
C ALA A 4 45.40 92.16 -11.27
N GLU A 5 46.24 91.44 -11.97
CA GLU A 5 47.71 91.52 -12.05
C GLU A 5 48.51 91.28 -10.79
N ALA A 6 49.22 90.21 -10.91
CA ALA A 6 50.70 90.05 -10.94
C ALA A 6 51.41 89.93 -9.58
N ASN A 7 52.13 88.96 -9.28
CA ASN A 7 53.58 88.85 -9.44
C ASN A 7 54.23 87.57 -8.95
N LEU A 8 55.15 87.11 -9.75
CA LEU A 8 56.23 86.17 -9.58
C LEU A 8 56.93 86.17 -8.20
N ARG A 9 57.20 84.91 -7.70
CA ARG A 9 58.63 84.60 -7.33
C ARG A 9 58.80 83.11 -7.21
N GLU A 10 59.87 82.67 -7.87
CA GLU A 10 60.52 81.43 -7.80
C GLU A 10 60.93 81.01 -6.38
N GLY A 11 60.85 79.70 -6.11
CA GLY A 11 61.38 79.10 -4.90
C GLY A 11 61.43 77.57 -5.12
N ASP A 12 62.52 77.14 -5.70
CA ASP A 12 63.00 75.80 -5.81
C ASP A 12 63.18 75.17 -4.42
N GLU A 13 62.51 73.98 -4.17
CA GLU A 13 63.09 72.99 -3.29
C GLU A 13 62.48 71.63 -3.55
N SER A 14 63.28 70.79 -4.12
CA SER A 14 63.13 69.38 -4.27
C SER A 14 62.74 68.65 -2.93
N GLY A 15 61.59 68.02 -2.90
CA GLY A 15 61.17 67.15 -1.82
C GLY A 15 60.54 65.92 -2.43
N GLU A 16 61.32 64.93 -2.86
CA GLU A 16 60.81 63.59 -3.23
C GLU A 16 60.06 62.97 -2.04
N ALA A 17 58.72 62.91 -2.09
CA ALA A 17 57.94 62.05 -1.25
C ALA A 17 57.82 60.65 -1.89
N PRO A 18 58.24 59.56 -1.22
CA PRO A 18 58.13 58.24 -1.80
C PRO A 18 56.67 57.82 -1.84
N SER A 19 56.07 57.78 -3.04
CA SER A 19 54.82 57.12 -3.28
C SER A 19 54.95 55.64 -3.02
N ARG A 20 54.67 55.20 -1.79
CA ARG A 20 54.38 53.81 -1.48
C ARG A 20 53.01 53.46 -2.04
N ALA A 21 52.87 53.37 -3.34
CA ALA A 21 51.81 52.61 -3.96
C ALA A 21 52.05 51.15 -3.59
N SER A 22 51.40 50.66 -2.54
CA SER A 22 51.37 49.23 -2.18
C SER A 22 50.81 48.47 -3.39
N ARG A 23 51.72 47.85 -4.16
CA ARG A 23 51.36 46.93 -5.24
C ARG A 23 50.66 45.74 -4.58
N PHE A 24 49.35 45.86 -4.39
CA PHE A 24 48.50 44.72 -4.06
C PHE A 24 48.64 43.73 -5.22
N SER A 25 49.42 42.67 -5.00
CA SER A 25 49.67 41.69 -6.07
C SER A 25 48.36 40.93 -6.34
N TRP A 26 47.98 40.82 -7.59
CA TRP A 26 46.82 40.06 -8.05
C TRP A 26 46.69 38.68 -7.38
N PRO A 27 47.77 37.90 -7.14
CA PRO A 27 47.70 36.61 -6.45
C PRO A 27 47.25 36.72 -4.97
N THR A 28 47.67 37.77 -4.26
CA THR A 28 47.20 37.96 -2.86
C THR A 28 45.73 38.34 -2.79
N LEU A 29 45.20 39.15 -3.71
CA LEU A 29 43.79 39.46 -3.82
C LEU A 29 42.98 38.21 -4.15
N ALA A 30 43.44 37.33 -5.08
CA ALA A 30 42.80 36.10 -5.43
C ALA A 30 42.75 35.10 -4.26
N LEU A 31 43.80 35.02 -3.44
CA LEU A 31 43.85 34.21 -2.22
C LEU A 31 42.83 34.69 -1.16
N TRP A 32 42.71 36.03 -0.97
CA TRP A 32 41.75 36.58 -0.03
C TRP A 32 40.32 36.37 -0.49
N ILE A 33 39.99 36.53 -1.79
CA ILE A 33 38.70 36.24 -2.37
C ILE A 33 38.40 34.75 -2.25
N GLY A 34 39.32 33.85 -2.56
CA GLY A 34 39.20 32.40 -2.40
C GLY A 34 38.93 32.00 -0.94
N GLY A 35 39.68 32.56 0.00
CA GLY A 35 39.48 32.34 1.44
C GLY A 35 38.12 32.84 1.94
N LEU A 36 37.67 34.01 1.47
CA LEU A 36 36.37 34.55 1.81
C LEU A 36 35.20 33.67 1.25
N LEU A 37 35.34 33.21 0.02
CA LEU A 37 34.36 32.31 -0.61
C LEU A 37 34.27 30.97 0.13
N LEU A 38 35.39 30.39 0.54
CA LEU A 38 35.46 29.17 1.34
C LEU A 38 34.83 29.38 2.74
N ALA A 39 35.09 30.52 3.39
CA ALA A 39 34.53 30.85 4.67
C ALA A 39 32.99 31.04 4.58
N LEU A 40 32.51 31.71 3.52
CA LEU A 40 31.08 31.88 3.26
C LEU A 40 30.42 30.56 2.94
N ALA A 41 31.03 29.69 2.13
CA ALA A 41 30.52 28.35 1.85
C ALA A 41 30.46 27.50 3.13
N GLY A 42 31.54 27.51 3.96
CA GLY A 42 31.55 26.81 5.25
C GLY A 42 30.46 27.32 6.23
N ALA A 43 30.28 28.65 6.31
CA ALA A 43 29.22 29.25 7.10
C ALA A 43 27.83 28.87 6.58
N GLY A 44 27.63 28.82 5.27
CA GLY A 44 26.42 28.38 4.62
C GLY A 44 26.06 26.92 4.97
N ILE A 45 27.04 26.03 4.92
CA ILE A 45 26.87 24.61 5.29
C ILE A 45 26.47 24.49 6.77
N LEU A 46 27.23 25.15 7.69
CA LEU A 46 26.92 25.12 9.13
C LEU A 46 25.53 25.67 9.43
N TRP A 47 25.13 26.71 8.71
CA TRP A 47 23.80 27.30 8.86
C TRP A 47 22.69 26.38 8.35
N SER A 48 22.95 25.61 7.28
CA SER A 48 22.00 24.64 6.77
C SER A 48 21.85 23.43 7.72
N GLU A 49 22.95 22.88 8.24
CA GLU A 49 22.94 21.80 9.22
C GLU A 49 22.12 22.14 10.49
N ARG A 50 22.25 23.39 10.97
CA ARG A 50 21.39 23.90 12.06
C ARG A 50 19.90 23.88 11.65
N GLY A 51 19.59 24.12 10.39
CA GLY A 51 18.22 24.08 9.88
C GLY A 51 17.57 22.71 10.07
N LEU A 52 18.26 21.61 9.70
CA LEU A 52 17.74 20.27 9.87
C LEU A 52 17.56 19.90 11.36
N GLY A 53 18.55 20.26 12.23
CA GLY A 53 18.43 20.06 13.67
C GLY A 53 17.24 20.80 14.30
N GLU A 54 17.02 22.05 13.90
CA GLU A 54 15.90 22.87 14.30
C GLU A 54 14.55 22.28 13.85
N ALA A 55 14.48 21.81 12.61
CA ALA A 55 13.31 21.15 12.06
C ALA A 55 12.92 19.87 12.83
N ARG A 56 13.91 19.02 13.13
CA ARG A 56 13.68 17.80 13.94
C ARG A 56 13.14 18.14 15.34
N LEU A 57 13.69 19.19 15.97
CA LEU A 57 13.22 19.62 17.28
C LEU A 57 11.77 20.10 17.23
N ARG A 58 11.42 20.92 16.24
CA ARG A 58 10.05 21.41 16.04
C ARG A 58 9.06 20.27 15.75
N ALA A 59 9.44 19.34 14.88
CA ALA A 59 8.66 18.14 14.59
C ALA A 59 8.42 17.30 15.85
N LYS A 60 9.43 17.10 16.68
CA LYS A 60 9.31 16.40 17.96
C LYS A 60 8.31 17.07 18.92
N HIS A 61 8.16 18.37 18.84
CA HIS A 61 7.19 19.14 19.64
C HIS A 61 5.82 19.30 18.95
N GLY A 62 5.64 18.71 17.76
CA GLY A 62 4.38 18.81 17.00
C GLY A 62 4.14 20.16 16.32
N LEU A 63 5.17 21.03 16.23
CA LEU A 63 5.09 22.36 15.65
C LEU A 63 5.28 22.29 14.11
N TRP A 64 4.37 21.57 13.42
CA TRP A 64 4.53 21.16 12.04
C TRP A 64 4.61 22.34 11.06
N SER A 65 3.82 23.40 11.27
CA SER A 65 3.88 24.62 10.46
C SER A 65 5.23 25.34 10.53
N GLU A 66 5.98 25.14 11.60
CA GLU A 66 7.30 25.75 11.78
C GLU A 66 8.46 24.88 11.23
N VAL A 67 8.19 23.67 10.77
CA VAL A 67 9.19 22.74 10.21
C VAL A 67 9.63 23.16 8.82
N HIS A 68 8.71 23.69 7.99
CA HIS A 68 8.95 23.98 6.57
C HIS A 68 10.17 24.87 6.35
N ALA A 69 10.21 26.05 6.97
CA ALA A 69 11.27 27.04 6.72
C ALA A 69 12.69 26.53 7.06
N PRO A 70 12.96 25.84 8.20
CA PRO A 70 14.26 25.24 8.49
C PRO A 70 14.64 24.12 7.52
N VAL A 71 13.68 23.24 7.14
CA VAL A 71 13.97 22.14 6.19
C VAL A 71 14.25 22.69 4.81
N ASP A 72 13.49 23.65 4.31
CA ASP A 72 13.73 24.30 3.01
C ASP A 72 15.12 24.94 2.94
N ARG A 73 15.58 25.52 4.04
CA ARG A 73 16.94 26.06 4.16
C ARG A 73 18.00 24.99 3.95
N TYR A 74 17.78 23.81 4.54
CA TYR A 74 18.68 22.68 4.40
C TYR A 74 18.62 22.09 2.99
N LEU A 75 17.43 21.89 2.43
CA LEU A 75 17.19 21.31 1.11
C LEU A 75 17.73 22.18 -0.05
N ARG A 76 17.88 23.51 0.13
CA ARG A 76 18.53 24.37 -0.87
C ARG A 76 20.00 23.96 -1.12
N ILE A 77 20.68 23.41 -0.12
CA ILE A 77 22.09 22.98 -0.22
C ILE A 77 22.16 21.47 -0.46
N HIS A 78 21.20 20.70 0.09
CA HIS A 78 21.16 19.25 0.05
C HIS A 78 19.83 18.73 -0.54
N PRO A 79 19.49 19.03 -1.81
CA PRO A 79 18.17 18.73 -2.38
C PRO A 79 17.84 17.24 -2.42
N GLY A 80 18.86 16.37 -2.50
CA GLY A 80 18.71 14.90 -2.49
C GLY A 80 18.71 14.28 -1.10
N SER A 81 18.69 15.05 -0.01
CA SER A 81 18.65 14.50 1.34
C SER A 81 17.34 13.77 1.59
N ALA A 82 17.38 12.43 1.65
CA ALA A 82 16.19 11.61 1.88
C ALA A 82 15.55 11.93 3.23
N GLU A 83 16.34 12.08 4.29
CA GLU A 83 15.83 12.42 5.62
C GLU A 83 15.11 13.78 5.65
N ALA A 84 15.71 14.81 5.04
CA ALA A 84 15.10 16.13 5.02
C ALA A 84 13.79 16.14 4.19
N ASN A 85 13.79 15.43 3.07
CA ASN A 85 12.59 15.27 2.26
C ASN A 85 11.49 14.49 2.99
N LEU A 86 11.82 13.40 3.71
CA LEU A 86 10.86 12.67 4.54
C LEU A 86 10.26 13.57 5.64
N LEU A 87 11.10 14.32 6.35
CA LEU A 87 10.66 15.23 7.39
C LEU A 87 9.76 16.35 6.84
N CYS A 88 10.09 16.90 5.66
CA CYS A 88 9.28 17.91 5.00
C CYS A 88 7.93 17.34 4.55
N ALA A 89 7.93 16.14 3.97
CA ALA A 89 6.71 15.45 3.57
C ALA A 89 5.80 15.16 4.79
N GLU A 90 6.37 14.71 5.90
CA GLU A 90 5.64 14.52 7.16
C GLU A 90 5.04 15.84 7.68
N ALA A 91 5.79 16.94 7.60
CA ALA A 91 5.31 18.27 7.97
C ALA A 91 4.11 18.69 7.12
N PHE A 92 4.18 18.52 5.80
CA PHE A 92 3.03 18.79 4.93
C PHE A 92 1.80 17.95 5.29
N VAL A 93 1.97 16.65 5.57
CA VAL A 93 0.87 15.77 5.97
C VAL A 93 0.23 16.19 7.29
N LYS A 94 1.02 16.70 8.24
CA LYS A 94 0.57 16.99 9.62
C LYS A 94 0.24 18.46 9.88
N ASP A 95 0.56 19.35 8.95
CA ASP A 95 0.25 20.80 9.08
C ASP A 95 -1.21 21.04 8.70
N ASP A 96 -2.09 21.00 9.70
CA ASP A 96 -3.53 21.26 9.52
C ASP A 96 -3.85 22.74 9.17
N GLY A 97 -2.88 23.64 9.23
CA GLY A 97 -3.00 25.02 8.78
C GLY A 97 -2.97 25.18 7.25
N LEU A 98 -2.48 24.17 6.53
CA LEU A 98 -2.43 24.19 5.07
C LEU A 98 -3.70 23.59 4.44
N PRO A 99 -4.15 24.11 3.27
CA PRO A 99 -5.18 23.47 2.47
C PRO A 99 -4.81 22.03 2.09
N LEU A 100 -5.81 21.14 2.00
CA LEU A 100 -5.57 19.71 1.75
C LEU A 100 -4.77 19.44 0.46
N ASN A 101 -5.05 20.17 -0.62
CA ASN A 101 -4.33 20.06 -1.89
C ASN A 101 -2.85 20.46 -1.77
N GLU A 102 -2.53 21.47 -0.96
CA GLU A 102 -1.14 21.86 -0.69
C GLU A 102 -0.43 20.81 0.17
N ARG A 103 -1.12 20.27 1.18
CA ARG A 103 -0.61 19.16 2.01
C ARG A 103 -0.25 17.95 1.16
N ILE A 104 -1.16 17.53 0.28
CA ILE A 104 -0.93 16.39 -0.62
C ILE A 104 0.19 16.70 -1.61
N GLY A 105 0.09 17.82 -2.33
CA GLY A 105 1.06 18.19 -3.36
C GLY A 105 2.48 18.37 -2.82
N GLY A 106 2.63 19.06 -1.69
CA GLY A 106 3.91 19.25 -1.02
C GLY A 106 4.51 17.95 -0.52
N ALA A 107 3.72 17.11 0.17
CA ALA A 107 4.19 15.80 0.64
C ALA A 107 4.67 14.92 -0.51
N VAL A 108 3.86 14.76 -1.56
CA VAL A 108 4.19 13.93 -2.73
C VAL A 108 5.45 14.44 -3.43
N ALA A 109 5.58 15.74 -3.65
CA ALA A 109 6.75 16.33 -4.30
C ALA A 109 8.06 15.99 -3.55
N HIS A 110 8.06 16.10 -2.22
CA HIS A 110 9.23 15.76 -1.42
C HIS A 110 9.50 14.25 -1.39
N LEU A 111 8.47 13.39 -1.31
CA LEU A 111 8.65 11.94 -1.35
C LEU A 111 9.20 11.47 -2.69
N GLN A 112 8.75 12.05 -3.80
CA GLN A 112 9.25 11.74 -5.15
C GLN A 112 10.66 12.26 -5.41
N ALA A 113 11.11 13.29 -4.70
CA ALA A 113 12.48 13.79 -4.79
C ALA A 113 13.51 12.80 -4.19
N ILE A 114 13.09 11.80 -3.43
CA ILE A 114 13.96 10.77 -2.88
C ILE A 114 14.24 9.71 -3.97
N PRO A 115 15.50 9.51 -4.39
CA PRO A 115 15.82 8.53 -5.42
C PRO A 115 15.66 7.09 -4.90
N ASP A 116 15.41 6.14 -5.80
CA ASP A 116 15.21 4.73 -5.45
C ASP A 116 16.46 4.04 -4.91
N GLU A 117 17.63 4.61 -5.15
CA GLU A 117 18.91 4.15 -4.61
C GLU A 117 19.16 4.59 -3.16
N ALA A 118 18.35 5.50 -2.63
CA ALA A 118 18.49 5.97 -1.26
C ALA A 118 18.10 4.86 -0.25
N PRO A 119 18.80 4.75 0.89
CA PRO A 119 18.45 3.77 1.92
C PRO A 119 17.00 3.91 2.43
N GLN A 120 16.42 5.11 2.35
CA GLN A 120 15.05 5.41 2.78
C GLN A 120 14.02 5.31 1.63
N ALA A 121 14.41 4.77 0.47
CA ALA A 121 13.52 4.75 -0.69
C ALA A 121 12.22 3.97 -0.43
N VAL A 122 12.29 2.80 0.21
CA VAL A 122 11.10 2.00 0.57
C VAL A 122 10.17 2.80 1.48
N GLU A 123 10.70 3.42 2.54
CA GLU A 123 9.94 4.27 3.46
C GLU A 123 9.27 5.44 2.72
N ALA A 124 9.98 6.08 1.80
CA ALA A 124 9.45 7.18 0.99
C ALA A 124 8.29 6.73 0.10
N ARG A 125 8.43 5.57 -0.61
CA ARG A 125 7.34 5.02 -1.44
C ARG A 125 6.15 4.61 -0.60
N LEU A 126 6.35 4.07 0.60
CA LEU A 126 5.25 3.76 1.53
C LEU A 126 4.55 5.01 2.06
N ALA A 127 5.30 6.05 2.38
CA ALA A 127 4.72 7.33 2.78
C ALA A 127 3.90 7.95 1.62
N GLU A 128 4.41 7.92 0.39
CA GLU A 128 3.71 8.34 -0.83
C GLU A 128 2.39 7.55 -1.01
N ALA A 129 2.45 6.23 -0.88
CA ALA A 129 1.27 5.37 -0.96
C ALA A 129 0.22 5.72 0.12
N ARG A 130 0.64 5.97 1.35
CA ARG A 130 -0.27 6.39 2.44
C ARG A 130 -0.93 7.75 2.15
N VAL A 131 -0.18 8.72 1.62
CA VAL A 131 -0.73 10.03 1.21
C VAL A 131 -1.81 9.83 0.15
N HIS A 132 -1.52 9.04 -0.88
CA HIS A 132 -2.48 8.79 -1.95
C HIS A 132 -3.71 7.99 -1.48
N LEU A 133 -3.53 6.99 -0.60
CA LEU A 133 -4.64 6.15 -0.16
C LEU A 133 -5.55 6.84 0.85
N PHE A 134 -5.00 7.62 1.80
CA PHE A 134 -5.75 8.11 2.96
C PHE A 134 -6.03 9.61 2.95
N LEU A 135 -5.29 10.41 2.19
CA LEU A 135 -5.54 11.85 2.05
C LEU A 135 -6.15 12.18 0.69
N ASN A 136 -5.60 11.62 -0.38
CA ASN A 136 -6.04 11.85 -1.74
C ASN A 136 -7.15 10.90 -2.22
N TYR A 137 -7.37 9.81 -1.50
CA TYR A 137 -8.33 8.74 -1.87
C TYR A 137 -8.13 8.19 -3.30
N SER A 138 -6.87 8.08 -3.75
CA SER A 138 -6.48 7.57 -5.07
C SER A 138 -5.80 6.19 -4.94
N PRO A 139 -6.56 5.08 -4.81
CA PRO A 139 -5.99 3.76 -4.59
C PRO A 139 -5.13 3.27 -5.77
N ALA A 140 -5.44 3.70 -6.99
CA ALA A 140 -4.65 3.34 -8.18
C ALA A 140 -3.21 3.89 -8.08
N VAL A 141 -3.07 5.18 -7.74
CA VAL A 141 -1.75 5.80 -7.57
C VAL A 141 -1.03 5.23 -6.34
N ALA A 142 -1.76 4.98 -5.26
CA ALA A 142 -1.22 4.32 -4.07
C ALA A 142 -0.66 2.94 -4.39
N GLU A 143 -1.36 2.13 -5.20
CA GLU A 143 -0.88 0.81 -5.62
C GLU A 143 0.43 0.89 -6.40
N LEU A 144 0.55 1.84 -7.32
CA LEU A 144 1.79 2.02 -8.09
C LEU A 144 2.98 2.36 -7.18
N ALA A 145 2.78 3.24 -6.19
CA ALA A 145 3.81 3.56 -5.19
C ALA A 145 4.19 2.33 -4.34
N MET A 146 3.21 1.54 -3.89
CA MET A 146 3.47 0.29 -3.15
C MET A 146 4.21 -0.75 -3.99
N ARG A 147 3.82 -0.95 -5.26
CA ARG A 147 4.51 -1.85 -6.18
C ARG A 147 5.96 -1.42 -6.41
N ARG A 148 6.22 -0.10 -6.44
CA ARG A 148 7.58 0.43 -6.49
C ARG A 148 8.35 0.12 -5.20
N ALA A 149 7.74 0.29 -4.01
CA ALA A 149 8.34 -0.12 -2.74
C ALA A 149 8.70 -1.61 -2.72
N LEU A 150 7.75 -2.47 -3.11
CA LEU A 150 7.93 -3.93 -3.16
C LEU A 150 8.93 -4.39 -4.23
N LYS A 151 9.18 -3.58 -5.27
CA LYS A 151 10.26 -3.84 -6.23
C LYS A 151 11.64 -3.57 -5.61
N LEU A 152 11.74 -2.59 -4.72
CA LEU A 152 12.98 -2.26 -3.99
C LEU A 152 13.26 -3.27 -2.88
N ASP A 153 12.23 -3.62 -2.10
CA ASP A 153 12.31 -4.66 -1.07
C ASP A 153 11.03 -5.53 -1.08
N PRO A 154 11.07 -6.70 -1.74
CA PRO A 154 9.92 -7.61 -1.82
C PRO A 154 9.50 -8.22 -0.49
N GLU A 155 10.39 -8.22 0.52
CA GLU A 155 10.15 -8.82 1.84
C GLU A 155 9.82 -7.79 2.92
N ASP A 156 9.78 -6.48 2.59
CA ASP A 156 9.40 -5.45 3.54
C ASP A 156 7.99 -5.70 4.11
N GLY A 157 7.92 -5.91 5.42
CA GLY A 157 6.69 -6.30 6.10
C GLY A 157 5.62 -5.21 6.08
N ASP A 158 6.00 -3.94 6.08
CA ASP A 158 5.05 -2.82 6.08
C ASP A 158 4.52 -2.54 4.67
N ALA A 159 5.37 -2.72 3.64
CA ALA A 159 4.94 -2.65 2.24
C ALA A 159 3.95 -3.76 1.90
N ASN A 160 4.25 -4.99 2.29
CA ASN A 160 3.34 -6.12 2.10
C ASN A 160 2.03 -5.92 2.89
N TYR A 161 2.08 -5.41 4.12
CA TYR A 161 0.88 -5.12 4.91
C TYR A 161 0.00 -4.05 4.25
N LEU A 162 0.61 -2.96 3.77
CA LEU A 162 -0.14 -1.88 3.13
C LEU A 162 -0.74 -2.34 1.79
N MET A 163 -0.02 -3.17 1.02
CA MET A 163 -0.57 -3.76 -0.21
C MET A 163 -1.75 -4.69 0.09
N TRP A 164 -1.63 -5.58 1.06
CA TRP A 164 -2.75 -6.41 1.51
C TRP A 164 -3.97 -5.55 1.86
N LYS A 165 -3.78 -4.48 2.68
CA LYS A 165 -4.90 -3.60 3.05
C LYS A 165 -5.50 -2.85 1.85
N LEU A 166 -4.69 -2.42 0.88
CA LEU A 166 -5.22 -1.82 -0.35
C LEU A 166 -6.07 -2.81 -1.14
N LEU A 167 -5.63 -4.06 -1.27
CA LEU A 167 -6.38 -5.11 -1.97
C LEU A 167 -7.73 -5.38 -1.27
N ASP A 168 -7.74 -5.48 0.07
CA ASP A 168 -8.98 -5.58 0.85
C ASP A 168 -9.91 -4.37 0.59
N LEU A 169 -9.37 -3.15 0.61
CA LEU A 169 -10.10 -1.91 0.40
C LEU A 169 -10.67 -1.77 -1.01
N THR A 170 -10.06 -2.43 -2.00
CA THR A 170 -10.49 -2.45 -3.40
C THR A 170 -11.21 -3.74 -3.79
N ARG A 171 -11.55 -4.60 -2.79
CA ARG A 171 -12.28 -5.87 -2.98
C ARG A 171 -11.57 -6.88 -3.88
N ARG A 172 -10.25 -6.92 -3.81
CA ARG A 172 -9.38 -7.87 -4.53
C ARG A 172 -8.81 -8.93 -3.59
N ASN A 173 -9.69 -9.51 -2.77
CA ASN A 173 -9.32 -10.46 -1.71
C ASN A 173 -8.65 -11.74 -2.25
N GLU A 174 -8.84 -12.06 -3.51
CA GLU A 174 -8.17 -13.17 -4.20
C GLU A 174 -6.67 -12.98 -4.40
N GLU A 175 -6.18 -11.73 -4.31
CA GLU A 175 -4.77 -11.40 -4.52
C GLU A 175 -3.96 -11.24 -3.22
N VAL A 176 -4.62 -11.30 -2.04
CA VAL A 176 -4.00 -10.91 -0.76
C VAL A 176 -3.08 -11.95 -0.14
N GLU A 177 -3.27 -13.25 -0.43
CA GLU A 177 -2.59 -14.34 0.29
C GLU A 177 -1.05 -14.25 0.25
N PRO A 178 -0.38 -13.96 -0.88
CA PRO A 178 1.07 -13.85 -0.91
C PRO A 178 1.62 -12.75 0.01
N TYR A 179 0.89 -11.65 0.13
CA TYR A 179 1.27 -10.54 1.01
C TYR A 179 1.08 -10.88 2.48
N PHE A 180 -0.02 -11.55 2.82
CA PHE A 180 -0.26 -12.05 4.18
C PHE A 180 0.90 -12.90 4.71
N TRP A 181 1.35 -13.89 3.92
CA TRP A 181 2.45 -14.76 4.35
C TRP A 181 3.76 -14.01 4.58
N LYS A 182 4.07 -13.01 3.77
CA LYS A 182 5.25 -12.15 3.96
C LYS A 182 5.13 -11.28 5.20
N VAL A 183 3.96 -10.69 5.42
CA VAL A 183 3.69 -9.95 6.67
C VAL A 183 3.88 -10.83 7.90
N LEU A 184 3.32 -12.04 7.87
CA LEU A 184 3.42 -12.98 8.98
C LEU A 184 4.88 -13.38 9.25
N ALA A 185 5.66 -13.61 8.20
CA ALA A 185 7.08 -13.95 8.30
C ALA A 185 7.92 -12.79 8.87
N ALA A 186 7.63 -11.56 8.48
CA ALA A 186 8.35 -10.36 8.92
C ALA A 186 8.06 -9.97 10.39
N ARG A 187 6.98 -10.50 11.02
CA ARG A 187 6.62 -10.10 12.39
C ARG A 187 7.25 -11.02 13.46
N PRO A 188 7.72 -10.44 14.58
CA PRO A 188 8.13 -11.20 15.76
C PRO A 188 7.02 -12.15 16.25
N GLU A 189 7.40 -13.26 16.84
CA GLU A 189 6.47 -14.33 17.24
C GLU A 189 5.30 -13.82 18.09
N GLY A 190 5.57 -12.96 19.06
CA GLY A 190 4.54 -12.35 19.90
C GLY A 190 3.55 -11.41 19.18
N GLN A 191 3.87 -10.94 17.99
CA GLN A 191 2.98 -10.07 17.18
C GLN A 191 2.21 -10.85 16.11
N ARG A 192 2.56 -12.10 15.83
CA ARG A 192 1.97 -12.91 14.76
C ARG A 192 0.47 -13.15 14.95
N ALA A 193 0.00 -13.25 16.19
CA ALA A 193 -1.42 -13.43 16.46
C ALA A 193 -2.28 -12.25 15.95
N LEU A 194 -1.76 -11.02 16.02
CA LEU A 194 -2.47 -9.86 15.47
C LEU A 194 -2.61 -9.97 13.94
N VAL A 195 -1.54 -10.41 13.26
CA VAL A 195 -1.57 -10.62 11.80
C VAL A 195 -2.52 -11.75 11.43
N LEU A 196 -2.48 -12.88 12.15
CA LEU A 196 -3.38 -14.02 11.93
C LEU A 196 -4.84 -13.66 12.19
N ARG A 197 -5.12 -12.85 13.22
CA ARG A 197 -6.46 -12.32 13.48
C ARG A 197 -6.93 -11.41 12.36
N ASP A 198 -6.08 -10.47 11.93
CA ASP A 198 -6.39 -9.56 10.83
C ASP A 198 -6.66 -10.32 9.54
N TRP A 199 -5.89 -11.39 9.27
CA TRP A 199 -6.13 -12.29 8.15
C TRP A 199 -7.52 -12.92 8.23
N TYR A 200 -7.86 -13.53 9.38
CA TYR A 200 -9.17 -14.12 9.58
C TYR A 200 -10.30 -13.09 9.34
N LEU A 201 -10.19 -11.92 9.96
CA LEU A 201 -11.20 -10.87 9.84
C LEU A 201 -11.35 -10.38 8.40
N SER A 202 -10.26 -10.17 7.67
CA SER A 202 -10.31 -9.70 6.29
C SER A 202 -10.91 -10.72 5.33
N GLN A 203 -10.75 -12.02 5.59
CA GLN A 203 -11.24 -13.07 4.70
C GLN A 203 -12.65 -13.57 5.03
N PHE A 204 -13.02 -13.62 6.31
CA PHE A 204 -14.31 -14.16 6.75
C PHE A 204 -15.27 -13.08 7.24
N TYR A 205 -14.77 -11.91 7.61
CA TYR A 205 -15.54 -10.72 8.00
C TYR A 205 -15.02 -9.46 7.30
N PRO A 206 -15.01 -9.41 5.97
CA PRO A 206 -14.34 -8.33 5.24
C PRO A 206 -14.92 -6.94 5.58
N LEU A 207 -16.24 -6.83 5.80
CA LEU A 207 -16.87 -5.55 6.17
C LEU A 207 -16.42 -5.08 7.55
N THR A 208 -16.31 -5.99 8.53
CA THR A 208 -15.85 -5.66 9.88
C THR A 208 -14.38 -5.26 9.88
N ALA A 209 -13.52 -6.02 9.20
CA ALA A 209 -12.10 -5.73 9.10
C ALA A 209 -11.84 -4.38 8.44
N THR A 210 -12.54 -4.07 7.34
CA THR A 210 -12.44 -2.78 6.68
C THR A 210 -12.96 -1.63 7.52
N SER A 211 -14.05 -1.81 8.27
CA SER A 211 -14.57 -0.78 9.17
C SER A 211 -13.65 -0.54 10.37
N GLU A 212 -13.00 -1.57 10.90
CA GLU A 212 -11.96 -1.39 11.93
C GLU A 212 -10.76 -0.62 11.38
N LEU A 213 -10.29 -0.95 10.18
CA LEU A 213 -9.24 -0.21 9.52
C LEU A 213 -9.65 1.24 9.26
N ASP A 214 -10.86 1.48 8.77
CA ASP A 214 -11.41 2.82 8.58
C ASP A 214 -11.55 3.58 9.90
N ARG A 215 -11.93 2.92 11.01
CA ARG A 215 -11.94 3.52 12.34
C ARG A 215 -10.54 3.86 12.83
N MET A 216 -9.58 2.98 12.65
CA MET A 216 -8.17 3.24 13.00
C MET A 216 -7.59 4.40 12.20
N MET A 217 -8.00 4.56 10.95
CA MET A 217 -7.54 5.60 10.03
C MET A 217 -8.38 6.86 10.09
N ALA A 218 -9.67 6.71 10.36
CA ALA A 218 -10.66 7.79 10.46
C ALA A 218 -10.73 8.42 11.85
N PHE A 219 -9.68 8.39 12.63
CA PHE A 219 -9.63 9.00 13.98
C PHE A 219 -10.23 10.43 14.06
N ARG A 220 -10.84 10.91 12.99
CA ARG A 220 -11.44 12.24 12.83
C ARG A 220 -12.78 12.31 12.11
N ILE A 221 -13.41 11.22 11.69
CA ILE A 221 -14.70 11.30 10.97
C ILE A 221 -15.73 10.44 11.69
N SER A 222 -16.86 11.05 12.07
CA SER A 222 -18.06 10.54 12.74
C SER A 222 -18.19 9.03 12.94
N PRO A 223 -18.58 8.57 14.14
CA PRO A 223 -18.86 7.17 14.38
C PRO A 223 -20.08 6.77 13.54
N VAL A 224 -19.84 6.05 12.46
CA VAL A 224 -20.89 5.35 11.72
C VAL A 224 -20.83 3.90 12.18
N ASP A 225 -21.90 3.44 12.84
CA ASP A 225 -21.96 2.10 13.42
C ASP A 225 -22.24 1.00 12.38
N ASP A 226 -22.55 1.35 11.14
CA ASP A 226 -22.83 0.40 10.05
C ASP A 226 -21.62 0.23 9.12
N ALA A 227 -21.02 -0.98 9.15
CA ALA A 227 -19.88 -1.34 8.32
C ALA A 227 -20.16 -1.19 6.81
N THR A 228 -21.39 -1.47 6.36
CA THR A 228 -21.80 -1.33 4.96
C THR A 228 -21.77 0.13 4.52
N ILE A 229 -22.23 1.06 5.38
CA ILE A 229 -22.18 2.50 5.10
C ILE A 229 -20.72 3.00 5.05
N VAL A 230 -19.86 2.50 5.93
CA VAL A 230 -18.44 2.87 5.95
C VAL A 230 -17.75 2.42 4.65
N GLU A 231 -18.00 1.20 4.19
CA GLU A 231 -17.43 0.69 2.95
C GLU A 231 -17.93 1.46 1.72
N SER A 232 -19.23 1.68 1.61
CA SER A 232 -19.80 2.44 0.49
C SER A 232 -19.26 3.88 0.44
N ASN A 233 -19.15 4.55 1.57
CA ASN A 233 -18.59 5.90 1.66
C ASN A 233 -17.12 5.94 1.22
N ARG A 234 -16.33 4.92 1.54
CA ARG A 234 -14.93 4.82 1.12
C ARG A 234 -14.81 4.63 -0.39
N LEU A 235 -15.55 3.68 -0.96
CA LEU A 235 -15.58 3.44 -2.40
C LEU A 235 -16.08 4.67 -3.17
N LEU A 236 -17.07 5.39 -2.62
CA LEU A 236 -17.53 6.67 -3.17
C LEU A 236 -16.44 7.75 -3.15
N ARG A 237 -15.61 7.81 -2.10
CA ARG A 237 -14.47 8.74 -2.04
C ARG A 237 -13.40 8.38 -3.05
N PHE A 238 -13.07 7.11 -3.19
CA PHE A 238 -12.11 6.63 -4.21
C PHE A 238 -12.58 7.04 -5.61
N ARG A 239 -13.82 6.74 -5.94
CA ARG A 239 -14.40 7.15 -7.22
C ARG A 239 -14.51 8.67 -7.37
N GLY A 240 -14.80 9.40 -6.29
CA GLY A 240 -14.88 10.86 -6.30
C GLY A 240 -13.55 11.53 -6.60
N SER A 241 -12.45 10.94 -6.17
CA SER A 241 -11.08 11.42 -6.44
C SER A 241 -10.58 11.02 -7.83
N ASP A 242 -11.00 9.87 -8.34
CA ASP A 242 -10.58 9.34 -9.64
C ASP A 242 -11.78 8.61 -10.31
N PRO A 243 -12.71 9.40 -10.89
CA PRO A 243 -13.95 8.87 -11.47
C PRO A 243 -13.73 8.02 -12.72
N ASP A 244 -12.60 8.22 -13.40
CA ASP A 244 -12.25 7.50 -14.63
C ASP A 244 -11.31 6.30 -14.36
N SER A 245 -11.01 6.00 -13.11
CA SER A 245 -10.17 4.87 -12.73
C SER A 245 -10.88 3.54 -12.95
N PRO A 246 -10.34 2.63 -13.79
CA PRO A 246 -10.88 1.29 -13.94
C PRO A 246 -10.90 0.51 -12.62
N LEU A 247 -9.85 0.69 -11.77
CA LEU A 247 -9.78 0.07 -10.45
C LEU A 247 -10.94 0.51 -9.55
N CYS A 248 -11.17 1.84 -9.44
CA CYS A 248 -12.20 2.39 -8.56
C CYS A 248 -13.61 1.98 -9.03
N ASN A 249 -13.85 2.02 -10.33
CA ASN A 249 -15.15 1.65 -10.90
C ASN A 249 -15.41 0.14 -10.81
N ALA A 250 -14.41 -0.72 -11.04
CA ALA A 250 -14.55 -2.16 -10.85
C ALA A 250 -14.78 -2.53 -9.37
N ALA A 251 -14.04 -1.92 -8.42
CA ALA A 251 -14.24 -2.14 -7.00
C ALA A 251 -15.67 -1.76 -6.56
N MET A 252 -16.16 -0.62 -7.03
CA MET A 252 -17.52 -0.17 -6.76
C MET A 252 -18.58 -1.05 -7.43
N ALA A 253 -18.37 -1.46 -8.69
CA ALA A 253 -19.26 -2.37 -9.39
C ALA A 253 -19.36 -3.73 -8.69
N ARG A 254 -18.22 -4.28 -8.21
CA ARG A 254 -18.19 -5.51 -7.41
C ARG A 254 -18.99 -5.37 -6.11
N TRP A 255 -18.95 -4.20 -5.47
CA TRP A 255 -19.78 -3.92 -4.30
C TRP A 255 -21.27 -3.86 -4.64
N PHE A 256 -21.67 -3.09 -5.69
CA PHE A 256 -23.08 -3.00 -6.11
C PHE A 256 -23.64 -4.34 -6.56
N ARG A 257 -22.83 -5.17 -7.23
CA ARG A 257 -23.19 -6.55 -7.55
C ARG A 257 -23.59 -7.34 -6.29
N THR A 258 -22.85 -7.21 -5.18
CA THR A 258 -23.19 -7.87 -3.91
C THR A 258 -24.45 -7.32 -3.26
N GLN A 259 -24.83 -6.09 -3.58
CA GLN A 259 -26.11 -5.48 -3.15
C GLN A 259 -27.28 -5.82 -4.09
N GLY A 260 -27.03 -6.51 -5.20
CA GLY A 260 -28.04 -6.85 -6.20
C GLY A 260 -28.35 -5.74 -7.20
N ASP A 261 -27.66 -4.60 -7.15
CA ASP A 261 -27.83 -3.51 -8.12
C ASP A 261 -26.95 -3.72 -9.35
N LEU A 262 -27.30 -4.74 -10.14
CA LEU A 262 -26.56 -5.11 -11.35
C LEU A 262 -26.62 -4.03 -12.44
N PRO A 263 -27.73 -3.32 -12.68
CA PRO A 263 -27.77 -2.26 -13.70
C PRO A 263 -26.79 -1.14 -13.41
N PHE A 264 -26.69 -0.69 -12.16
CA PHE A 264 -25.75 0.36 -11.79
C PHE A 264 -24.29 -0.14 -11.83
N ALA A 265 -24.05 -1.39 -11.41
CA ALA A 265 -22.74 -2.02 -11.55
C ALA A 265 -22.27 -2.04 -13.02
N LEU A 266 -23.15 -2.41 -13.95
CA LEU A 266 -22.85 -2.41 -15.38
C LEU A 266 -22.61 -0.99 -15.92
N GLU A 267 -23.42 -0.01 -15.51
CA GLU A 267 -23.24 1.40 -15.91
C GLU A 267 -21.84 1.93 -15.53
N LEU A 268 -21.33 1.57 -14.35
CA LEU A 268 -19.98 1.95 -13.91
C LEU A 268 -18.89 1.37 -14.81
N LEU A 269 -19.04 0.12 -15.20
CA LEU A 269 -18.07 -0.60 -16.03
C LEU A 269 -18.10 -0.14 -17.49
N ASP A 270 -19.29 0.13 -18.04
CA ASP A 270 -19.45 0.61 -19.42
C ASP A 270 -18.88 2.02 -19.64
N LYS A 271 -18.92 2.86 -18.60
CA LYS A 271 -18.38 4.24 -18.69
C LYS A 271 -16.85 4.29 -18.68
N THR A 272 -16.21 3.26 -18.17
CA THR A 272 -14.77 3.30 -17.91
C THR A 272 -14.12 1.99 -18.37
N PRO A 273 -14.07 1.72 -19.68
CA PRO A 273 -13.33 0.56 -20.18
C PRO A 273 -11.86 0.67 -19.75
N PRO A 274 -11.17 -0.45 -19.52
CA PRO A 274 -9.77 -0.44 -19.16
C PRO A 274 -8.98 0.33 -20.21
N ALA A 275 -8.30 1.38 -19.74
CA ALA A 275 -7.47 2.18 -20.63
C ALA A 275 -6.24 1.36 -21.05
N GLU A 276 -5.85 1.44 -22.32
CA GLU A 276 -4.61 0.86 -22.83
C GLU A 276 -3.34 1.38 -22.11
N SER A 277 -3.50 2.46 -21.29
CA SER A 277 -2.42 3.21 -20.64
C SER A 277 -1.96 2.70 -19.27
N SER A 278 -2.62 1.71 -18.66
CA SER A 278 -2.29 1.22 -17.32
C SER A 278 -1.41 -0.04 -17.31
N ASP A 279 -0.69 -0.33 -18.39
CA ASP A 279 0.08 -1.57 -18.59
C ASP A 279 -0.76 -2.85 -18.34
N GLY A 280 -2.09 -2.75 -18.41
CA GLY A 280 -3.01 -3.85 -18.16
C GLY A 280 -3.13 -4.30 -16.69
N LEU A 281 -2.56 -3.54 -15.73
CA LEU A 281 -2.45 -3.95 -14.32
C LEU A 281 -3.78 -4.33 -13.68
N TRP A 282 -4.84 -3.59 -13.98
CA TRP A 282 -6.18 -3.81 -13.40
C TRP A 282 -7.17 -4.45 -14.37
N GLU A 283 -6.72 -4.75 -15.58
CA GLU A 283 -7.58 -5.32 -16.64
C GLU A 283 -8.21 -6.66 -16.24
N PRO A 284 -7.48 -7.63 -15.65
CA PRO A 284 -8.06 -8.90 -15.20
C PRO A 284 -9.19 -8.70 -14.19
N PHE A 285 -8.94 -7.87 -13.18
CA PHE A 285 -9.93 -7.54 -12.15
C PHE A 285 -11.17 -6.85 -12.74
N PHE A 286 -10.96 -5.88 -13.63
CA PHE A 286 -12.05 -5.19 -14.31
C PHE A 286 -12.86 -6.16 -15.18
N ARG A 287 -12.21 -6.96 -16.03
CA ARG A 287 -12.87 -7.93 -16.91
C ARG A 287 -13.61 -9.01 -16.12
N GLY A 288 -12.99 -9.57 -15.10
CA GLY A 288 -13.64 -10.53 -14.22
C GLY A 288 -14.92 -9.97 -13.60
N THR A 289 -14.85 -8.71 -13.14
CA THR A 289 -16.03 -8.03 -12.57
C THR A 289 -17.10 -7.77 -13.62
N LEU A 290 -16.73 -7.33 -14.85
CA LEU A 290 -17.68 -7.11 -15.95
C LEU A 290 -18.38 -8.41 -16.36
N LEU A 291 -17.63 -9.49 -16.55
CA LEU A 291 -18.17 -10.79 -16.88
C LEU A 291 -19.12 -11.33 -15.81
N ASP A 292 -18.75 -11.15 -14.55
CA ASP A 292 -19.61 -11.54 -13.44
C ASP A 292 -20.95 -10.78 -13.45
N VAL A 293 -20.93 -9.48 -13.71
CA VAL A 293 -22.15 -8.66 -13.77
C VAL A 293 -23.00 -9.06 -14.97
N LEU A 294 -22.42 -9.22 -16.17
CA LEU A 294 -23.13 -9.62 -17.39
C LEU A 294 -23.79 -11.00 -17.22
N LEU A 295 -23.06 -11.97 -16.68
CA LEU A 295 -23.58 -13.32 -16.48
C LEU A 295 -24.67 -13.36 -15.36
N ASP A 296 -24.56 -12.51 -14.33
CA ASP A 296 -25.60 -12.42 -13.31
C ASP A 296 -26.88 -11.70 -13.84
N MET A 297 -26.75 -10.83 -14.84
CA MET A 297 -27.86 -10.22 -15.58
C MET A 297 -28.49 -11.15 -16.63
N GLY A 298 -27.81 -12.25 -16.98
CA GLY A 298 -28.22 -13.14 -18.06
C GLY A 298 -27.87 -12.64 -19.47
N ASP A 299 -26.98 -11.65 -19.59
CA ASP A 299 -26.47 -11.17 -20.89
C ASP A 299 -25.31 -12.08 -21.36
N ILE A 300 -25.72 -13.30 -21.75
CA ILE A 300 -24.82 -14.40 -22.06
C ILE A 300 -24.00 -14.13 -23.33
N ASP A 301 -24.63 -13.54 -24.35
CA ASP A 301 -23.98 -13.26 -25.63
C ASP A 301 -22.85 -12.25 -25.45
N ARG A 302 -23.13 -11.13 -24.82
CA ARG A 302 -22.12 -10.10 -24.51
C ARG A 302 -21.03 -10.64 -23.59
N ALA A 303 -21.37 -11.45 -22.60
CA ALA A 303 -20.38 -12.08 -21.74
C ALA A 303 -19.40 -12.99 -22.53
N GLY A 304 -19.92 -13.74 -23.51
CA GLY A 304 -19.09 -14.55 -24.41
C GLY A 304 -18.12 -13.70 -25.23
N GLU A 305 -18.61 -12.60 -25.84
CA GLU A 305 -17.80 -11.66 -26.62
C GLU A 305 -16.71 -10.97 -25.78
N GLU A 306 -17.05 -10.50 -24.57
CA GLU A 306 -16.08 -9.86 -23.67
C GLU A 306 -15.03 -10.84 -23.17
N PHE A 307 -15.41 -12.10 -22.94
CA PHE A 307 -14.45 -13.14 -22.56
C PHE A 307 -13.45 -13.43 -23.69
N ASP A 308 -13.87 -13.43 -24.96
CA ASP A 308 -12.98 -13.65 -26.09
C ASP A 308 -11.94 -12.53 -26.28
N ARG A 309 -12.16 -11.37 -25.66
CA ARG A 309 -11.22 -10.24 -25.59
C ARG A 309 -10.27 -10.30 -24.39
N TRP A 310 -10.32 -11.38 -23.60
CA TRP A 310 -9.45 -11.49 -22.43
C TRP A 310 -7.97 -11.53 -22.85
N PRO A 311 -7.06 -10.79 -22.17
CA PRO A 311 -5.64 -10.75 -22.52
C PRO A 311 -5.00 -12.15 -22.47
N ALA A 312 -4.21 -12.50 -23.47
CA ALA A 312 -3.65 -13.83 -23.64
C ALA A 312 -2.67 -14.27 -22.54
N GLY A 313 -2.12 -13.32 -21.77
CA GLY A 313 -1.07 -13.56 -20.76
C GLY A 313 -1.57 -13.82 -19.34
N ASP A 314 -2.80 -13.43 -19.01
CA ASP A 314 -3.32 -13.56 -17.65
C ASP A 314 -4.32 -14.71 -17.54
N ARG A 315 -3.96 -15.68 -16.69
CA ARG A 315 -4.77 -16.86 -16.39
C ARG A 315 -4.96 -17.05 -14.88
N GLY A 316 -5.01 -15.93 -14.15
CA GLY A 316 -5.30 -15.94 -12.72
C GLY A 316 -6.70 -16.47 -12.40
N ARG A 317 -7.06 -16.42 -11.13
CA ARG A 317 -8.33 -16.98 -10.64
C ARG A 317 -9.55 -16.34 -11.30
N ASP A 318 -9.57 -15.01 -11.50
CA ASP A 318 -10.68 -14.33 -12.16
C ASP A 318 -10.90 -14.83 -13.60
N TYR A 319 -9.81 -15.06 -14.36
CA TYR A 319 -9.90 -15.69 -15.67
C TYR A 319 -10.54 -17.08 -15.60
N LEU A 320 -10.09 -17.92 -14.68
CA LEU A 320 -10.56 -19.30 -14.55
C LEU A 320 -12.04 -19.37 -14.17
N LEU A 321 -12.47 -18.50 -13.23
CA LEU A 321 -13.88 -18.40 -12.85
C LEU A 321 -14.74 -17.92 -14.01
N SER A 322 -14.32 -16.85 -14.69
CA SER A 322 -15.02 -16.31 -15.85
C SER A 322 -15.11 -17.34 -16.97
N ARG A 323 -13.99 -18.05 -17.24
CA ARG A 323 -13.95 -19.15 -18.21
C ARG A 323 -14.94 -20.26 -17.85
N GLY A 324 -14.95 -20.69 -16.58
CA GLY A 324 -15.89 -21.70 -16.10
C GLY A 324 -17.35 -21.28 -16.34
N ARG A 325 -17.70 -20.04 -15.98
CA ARG A 325 -19.06 -19.51 -16.19
C ARG A 325 -19.43 -19.41 -17.67
N VAL A 326 -18.56 -18.85 -18.50
CA VAL A 326 -18.83 -18.71 -19.96
C VAL A 326 -18.96 -20.08 -20.63
N LEU A 327 -18.10 -21.05 -20.28
CA LEU A 327 -18.21 -22.42 -20.81
C LEU A 327 -19.50 -23.10 -20.36
N GLN A 328 -19.91 -22.90 -19.10
CA GLN A 328 -21.13 -23.46 -18.54
C GLN A 328 -22.38 -22.83 -19.15
N ASP A 329 -22.47 -21.48 -19.15
CA ASP A 329 -23.70 -20.73 -19.37
C ASP A 329 -23.87 -20.28 -20.84
N ALA A 330 -22.74 -19.99 -21.55
CA ALA A 330 -22.78 -19.48 -22.93
C ALA A 330 -22.42 -20.53 -23.99
N ARG A 331 -21.59 -21.53 -23.66
CA ARG A 331 -21.03 -22.46 -24.68
C ARG A 331 -21.48 -23.92 -24.51
N ASP A 332 -22.25 -24.20 -23.46
CA ASP A 332 -22.72 -25.55 -23.12
C ASP A 332 -21.60 -26.63 -23.11
N ASP A 333 -20.42 -26.23 -22.61
CA ASP A 333 -19.26 -27.12 -22.43
C ASP A 333 -19.06 -27.45 -20.93
N PRO A 334 -19.80 -28.40 -20.37
CA PRO A 334 -19.70 -28.75 -18.96
C PRO A 334 -18.34 -29.35 -18.57
N ALA A 335 -17.66 -30.05 -19.47
CA ALA A 335 -16.35 -30.64 -19.20
C ALA A 335 -15.27 -29.55 -19.08
N GLY A 336 -15.23 -28.62 -20.02
CA GLY A 336 -14.33 -27.47 -19.96
C GLY A 336 -14.62 -26.57 -18.78
N ALA A 337 -15.91 -26.35 -18.44
CA ALA A 337 -16.31 -25.58 -17.26
C ALA A 337 -15.86 -26.23 -15.96
N ALA A 338 -16.05 -27.54 -15.80
CA ALA A 338 -15.60 -28.29 -14.64
C ALA A 338 -14.08 -28.19 -14.44
N ALA A 339 -13.31 -28.33 -15.54
CA ALA A 339 -11.85 -28.19 -15.49
C ALA A 339 -11.43 -26.79 -15.03
N ALA A 340 -12.05 -25.73 -15.59
CA ALA A 340 -11.74 -24.32 -15.22
C ALA A 340 -12.09 -24.02 -13.76
N TYR A 341 -13.26 -24.45 -13.28
CA TYR A 341 -13.64 -24.29 -11.88
C TYR A 341 -12.68 -25.06 -10.95
N THR A 342 -12.34 -26.31 -11.28
CA THR A 342 -11.43 -27.11 -10.45
C THR A 342 -10.04 -26.46 -10.36
N GLU A 343 -9.53 -25.93 -11.45
CA GLU A 343 -8.27 -25.18 -11.45
C GLU A 343 -8.35 -23.89 -10.60
N SER A 344 -9.47 -23.17 -10.66
CA SER A 344 -9.69 -21.95 -9.86
C SER A 344 -9.73 -22.20 -8.36
N LEU A 345 -10.06 -23.43 -7.92
CA LEU A 345 -10.09 -23.81 -6.51
C LEU A 345 -8.70 -24.02 -5.89
N ALA A 346 -7.64 -24.09 -6.70
CA ALA A 346 -6.28 -24.26 -6.19
C ALA A 346 -5.71 -22.99 -5.52
N ALA A 347 -6.10 -21.81 -6.00
CA ALA A 347 -5.64 -20.54 -5.46
C ALA A 347 -6.66 -19.95 -4.45
N TRP A 348 -6.17 -19.18 -3.49
CA TRP A 348 -7.04 -18.47 -2.54
C TRP A 348 -8.06 -17.57 -3.25
N PRO A 349 -9.32 -17.49 -2.76
CA PRO A 349 -9.99 -18.24 -1.68
C PRO A 349 -10.60 -19.59 -2.13
N GLY A 350 -10.16 -20.16 -3.24
CA GLY A 350 -10.67 -21.40 -3.81
C GLY A 350 -10.85 -22.55 -2.81
N PRO A 351 -9.89 -22.83 -1.91
CA PRO A 351 -10.02 -23.91 -0.93
C PRO A 351 -11.26 -23.81 -0.02
N ILE A 352 -11.86 -22.62 0.11
CA ILE A 352 -13.06 -22.37 0.92
C ILE A 352 -14.27 -21.96 0.08
N ASP A 353 -14.13 -21.87 -1.24
CA ASP A 353 -15.21 -21.44 -2.14
C ASP A 353 -16.18 -22.59 -2.48
N TRP A 354 -17.01 -22.93 -1.49
CA TRP A 354 -18.00 -23.98 -1.63
C TRP A 354 -19.02 -23.73 -2.75
N ARG A 355 -19.27 -22.45 -3.10
CA ARG A 355 -20.16 -22.10 -4.21
C ARG A 355 -19.59 -22.50 -5.55
N THR A 356 -18.30 -22.23 -5.80
CA THR A 356 -17.59 -22.67 -7.00
C THR A 356 -17.43 -24.20 -7.02
N MET A 357 -17.23 -24.84 -5.86
CA MET A 357 -17.23 -26.32 -5.77
C MET A 357 -18.58 -26.91 -6.19
N ASN A 358 -19.71 -26.34 -5.78
CA ASN A 358 -21.03 -26.77 -6.22
C ASN A 358 -21.24 -26.60 -7.73
N ARG A 359 -20.76 -25.49 -8.32
CA ARG A 359 -20.77 -25.30 -9.78
C ARG A 359 -19.94 -26.36 -10.50
N ALA A 360 -18.72 -26.61 -10.00
CA ALA A 360 -17.84 -27.67 -10.53
C ALA A 360 -18.52 -29.04 -10.47
N ALA A 361 -19.13 -29.38 -9.31
CA ALA A 361 -19.85 -30.64 -9.13
C ALA A 361 -21.00 -30.82 -10.13
N ASN A 362 -21.77 -29.75 -10.38
CA ASN A 362 -22.85 -29.80 -11.35
C ASN A 362 -22.33 -30.00 -12.79
N CYS A 363 -21.21 -29.35 -13.13
CA CYS A 363 -20.58 -29.51 -14.43
C CYS A 363 -19.96 -30.90 -14.60
N LEU A 364 -19.30 -31.46 -13.58
CA LEU A 364 -18.78 -32.84 -13.57
C LEU A 364 -19.90 -33.85 -13.79
N ALA A 365 -21.03 -33.72 -13.09
CA ALA A 365 -22.20 -34.59 -13.27
C ALA A 365 -22.75 -34.54 -14.71
N ARG A 366 -22.84 -33.32 -15.31
CA ARG A 366 -23.27 -33.16 -16.70
C ARG A 366 -22.26 -33.72 -17.70
N ALA A 367 -20.98 -33.70 -17.37
CA ALA A 367 -19.90 -34.29 -18.18
C ALA A 367 -19.80 -35.83 -18.00
N GLY A 368 -20.60 -36.44 -17.10
CA GLY A 368 -20.63 -37.88 -16.86
C GLY A 368 -19.72 -38.38 -15.72
N ASP A 369 -18.94 -37.49 -15.09
CA ASP A 369 -18.11 -37.84 -13.92
C ASP A 369 -18.93 -37.72 -12.63
N GLN A 370 -19.65 -38.79 -12.32
CA GLN A 370 -20.52 -38.86 -11.12
C GLN A 370 -19.71 -39.01 -9.82
N GLU A 371 -18.56 -39.64 -9.87
CA GLU A 371 -17.68 -39.84 -8.71
C GLU A 371 -17.06 -38.50 -8.29
N GLY A 372 -16.44 -37.78 -9.23
CA GLY A 372 -15.90 -36.45 -9.03
C GLY A 372 -16.96 -35.46 -8.57
N ALA A 373 -18.16 -35.47 -9.16
CA ALA A 373 -19.29 -34.65 -8.77
C ALA A 373 -19.71 -34.88 -7.31
N THR A 374 -19.77 -36.17 -6.89
CA THR A 374 -20.14 -36.54 -5.51
C THR A 374 -19.10 -36.08 -4.51
N ALA A 375 -17.82 -36.35 -4.80
CA ALA A 375 -16.72 -35.91 -3.94
C ALA A 375 -16.68 -34.39 -3.76
N MET A 376 -16.83 -33.64 -4.86
CA MET A 376 -16.84 -32.18 -4.84
C MET A 376 -18.02 -31.61 -4.05
N ARG A 377 -19.21 -32.20 -4.22
CA ARG A 377 -20.45 -31.79 -3.48
C ARG A 377 -20.30 -32.06 -1.99
N THR A 378 -19.84 -33.24 -1.60
CA THR A 378 -19.60 -33.56 -0.18
C THR A 378 -18.62 -32.57 0.46
N ARG A 379 -17.56 -32.19 -0.27
CA ARG A 379 -16.63 -31.19 0.23
C ARG A 379 -17.28 -29.80 0.35
N ALA A 380 -18.10 -29.40 -0.63
CA ALA A 380 -18.82 -28.14 -0.60
C ALA A 380 -19.79 -28.06 0.59
N GLU A 381 -20.58 -29.14 0.83
CA GLU A 381 -21.53 -29.23 1.97
C GLU A 381 -20.79 -29.12 3.32
N ALA A 382 -19.65 -29.80 3.47
CA ALA A 382 -18.85 -29.71 4.68
C ALA A 382 -18.30 -28.31 4.93
N LEU A 383 -17.88 -27.61 3.87
CA LEU A 383 -17.41 -26.22 3.97
C LEU A 383 -18.54 -25.25 4.26
N GLU A 384 -19.70 -25.41 3.60
CA GLU A 384 -20.87 -24.56 3.83
C GLU A 384 -21.29 -24.59 5.31
N ALA A 385 -21.27 -25.74 5.94
CA ALA A 385 -21.56 -25.90 7.36
C ALA A 385 -20.53 -25.16 8.27
N LEU A 386 -19.26 -25.07 7.85
CA LEU A 386 -18.23 -24.33 8.58
C LEU A 386 -18.28 -22.82 8.33
N MET A 387 -18.96 -22.37 7.27
CA MET A 387 -19.17 -20.95 6.94
C MET A 387 -20.47 -20.39 7.54
N ASP A 388 -21.10 -21.10 8.48
CA ASP A 388 -22.29 -20.64 9.22
C ASP A 388 -21.93 -19.46 10.13
N ASP A 389 -22.79 -18.45 10.19
CA ASP A 389 -22.59 -17.22 10.97
C ASP A 389 -22.30 -17.52 12.45
N LYS A 390 -22.89 -18.57 13.03
CA LYS A 390 -22.65 -18.94 14.44
C LYS A 390 -21.22 -19.43 14.69
N VAL A 391 -20.64 -20.15 13.72
CA VAL A 391 -19.23 -20.57 13.80
C VAL A 391 -18.33 -19.32 13.79
N HIS A 392 -18.59 -18.43 12.87
CA HIS A 392 -17.81 -17.20 12.75
C HIS A 392 -17.99 -16.24 13.94
N ASP A 393 -19.20 -16.09 14.47
CA ASP A 393 -19.45 -15.32 15.69
C ASP A 393 -18.69 -15.88 16.89
N ARG A 394 -18.65 -17.22 17.04
CA ARG A 394 -17.84 -17.89 18.07
C ARG A 394 -16.35 -17.60 17.88
N LEU A 395 -15.82 -17.78 16.68
CA LEU A 395 -14.41 -17.54 16.41
C LEU A 395 -14.02 -16.08 16.62
N ARG A 396 -14.90 -15.13 16.32
CA ARG A 396 -14.65 -13.71 16.59
C ARG A 396 -14.50 -13.42 18.09
N ILE A 397 -15.30 -14.09 18.93
CA ILE A 397 -15.16 -13.98 20.39
C ILE A 397 -13.84 -14.59 20.86
N VAL A 398 -13.46 -15.74 20.31
CA VAL A 398 -12.18 -16.41 20.61
C VAL A 398 -10.99 -15.51 20.22
N LEU A 399 -11.03 -14.93 19.04
CA LEU A 399 -10.00 -14.02 18.51
C LEU A 399 -9.90 -12.68 19.27
N GLY A 400 -10.88 -12.36 20.10
CA GLY A 400 -10.79 -11.28 21.10
C GLY A 400 -9.95 -11.62 22.32
N GLN A 401 -9.54 -12.89 22.51
CA GLN A 401 -8.81 -13.41 23.66
C GLN A 401 -7.45 -14.02 23.24
N LEU A 402 -6.62 -13.21 22.59
CA LEU A 402 -5.34 -13.67 22.00
C LEU A 402 -4.33 -14.17 23.03
N ASP A 403 -4.49 -13.81 24.29
CA ASP A 403 -3.66 -14.22 25.42
C ASP A 403 -4.13 -15.52 26.10
N ASN A 404 -5.25 -16.10 25.64
CA ASN A 404 -5.84 -17.29 26.23
C ASN A 404 -5.62 -18.55 25.36
N PRO A 405 -4.57 -19.35 25.60
CA PRO A 405 -4.25 -20.51 24.78
C PRO A 405 -5.34 -21.59 24.81
N ALA A 406 -6.16 -21.64 25.89
CA ALA A 406 -7.18 -22.67 26.02
C ALA A 406 -8.31 -22.57 24.99
N VAL A 407 -8.63 -21.35 24.54
CA VAL A 407 -9.70 -21.13 23.54
C VAL A 407 -9.15 -21.07 22.10
N LEU A 408 -7.90 -20.67 21.91
CA LEU A 408 -7.30 -20.54 20.57
C LEU A 408 -7.20 -21.87 19.81
N GLY A 409 -7.30 -23.01 20.50
CA GLY A 409 -7.42 -24.31 19.86
C GLY A 409 -8.59 -24.43 18.90
N GLU A 410 -9.73 -23.73 19.16
CA GLU A 410 -10.88 -23.69 18.28
C GLU A 410 -10.53 -23.09 16.89
N VAL A 411 -9.65 -22.09 16.85
CA VAL A 411 -9.19 -21.46 15.60
C VAL A 411 -8.31 -22.44 14.81
N VAL A 412 -7.43 -23.17 15.51
CA VAL A 412 -6.59 -24.22 14.89
C VAL A 412 -7.45 -25.29 14.24
N ASP A 413 -8.48 -25.75 14.94
CA ASP A 413 -9.38 -26.79 14.44
C ASP A 413 -10.23 -26.27 13.26
N PHE A 414 -10.69 -25.03 13.32
CA PHE A 414 -11.37 -24.41 12.18
C PHE A 414 -10.48 -24.42 10.92
N TYR A 415 -9.24 -23.93 11.01
CA TYR A 415 -8.33 -23.92 9.85
C TYR A 415 -7.99 -25.32 9.34
N ARG A 416 -7.85 -26.31 10.21
CA ARG A 416 -7.68 -27.72 9.80
C ARG A 416 -8.89 -28.22 9.02
N ASN A 417 -10.09 -27.95 9.52
CA ASN A 417 -11.35 -28.43 8.93
C ASN A 417 -11.63 -27.78 7.57
N ILE A 418 -11.28 -26.53 7.38
CA ILE A 418 -11.39 -25.86 6.07
C ILE A 418 -10.26 -26.23 5.10
N GLY A 419 -9.28 -27.07 5.55
CA GLY A 419 -8.16 -27.51 4.71
C GLY A 419 -7.03 -26.50 4.57
N ARG A 420 -6.81 -25.67 5.61
CA ARG A 420 -5.73 -24.68 5.69
C ARG A 420 -4.70 -25.05 6.78
N PRO A 421 -3.87 -26.06 6.52
CA PRO A 421 -2.93 -26.56 7.54
C PRO A 421 -1.84 -25.55 7.89
N GLN A 422 -1.46 -24.66 6.99
CA GLN A 422 -0.42 -23.66 7.23
C GLN A 422 -0.85 -22.61 8.27
N GLU A 423 -2.09 -22.11 8.17
CA GLU A 423 -2.65 -21.21 9.17
C GLU A 423 -2.90 -21.92 10.49
N ALA A 424 -3.37 -23.17 10.45
CA ALA A 424 -3.52 -23.98 11.66
C ALA A 424 -2.17 -24.18 12.37
N GLU A 425 -1.09 -24.41 11.63
CA GLU A 425 0.26 -24.53 12.20
C GLU A 425 0.75 -23.19 12.74
N ALA A 426 0.52 -22.08 12.03
CA ALA A 426 0.90 -20.76 12.52
C ALA A 426 0.21 -20.39 13.83
N TRP A 427 -1.08 -20.69 13.98
CA TRP A 427 -1.80 -20.55 15.25
C TRP A 427 -1.26 -21.51 16.33
N SER A 428 -0.98 -22.77 15.98
CA SER A 428 -0.41 -23.73 16.93
C SER A 428 0.95 -23.29 17.47
N ARG A 429 1.81 -22.71 16.63
CA ARG A 429 3.10 -22.14 17.04
C ARG A 429 2.90 -20.96 18.00
N TYR A 430 1.93 -20.08 17.72
CA TYR A 430 1.63 -18.98 18.62
C TYR A 430 1.12 -19.46 19.99
N ILE A 431 0.24 -20.48 20.02
CA ILE A 431 -0.21 -21.11 21.26
C ILE A 431 0.99 -21.67 22.05
N GLY A 432 1.92 -22.33 21.36
CA GLY A 432 3.18 -22.81 21.98
C GLY A 432 4.05 -21.68 22.52
N PHE A 433 4.09 -20.53 21.85
CA PHE A 433 4.78 -19.32 22.32
C PHE A 433 4.17 -18.81 23.63
N LEU A 434 2.85 -18.74 23.76
CA LEU A 434 2.17 -18.32 25.00
C LEU A 434 2.44 -19.25 26.17
N GLY A 435 2.71 -20.54 25.91
CA GLY A 435 3.01 -21.54 26.94
C GLY A 435 4.46 -21.52 27.45
N ARG A 436 5.36 -20.77 26.81
CA ARG A 436 6.75 -20.61 27.29
C ARG A 436 6.80 -19.64 28.46
N GLN A 437 7.49 -19.99 29.52
CA GLN A 437 7.68 -19.06 30.63
C GLN A 437 8.69 -17.95 30.25
N PRO A 438 8.53 -16.72 30.74
CA PRO A 438 9.57 -15.70 30.61
C PRO A 438 10.85 -16.20 31.31
N GLY A 439 11.88 -16.54 30.55
CA GLY A 439 13.15 -17.08 31.04
C GLY A 439 13.72 -18.24 30.23
N ASP A 440 12.88 -18.90 29.40
CA ASP A 440 13.33 -19.99 28.54
C ASP A 440 14.20 -19.54 27.34
N ASP A 441 14.14 -18.26 26.99
CA ASP A 441 14.88 -17.69 25.85
C ASP A 441 16.27 -17.11 26.21
N GLU A 442 16.64 -16.98 27.49
CA GLU A 442 17.95 -16.46 27.88
C GLU A 442 19.12 -17.43 27.60
N GLY A 443 18.83 -18.69 27.28
CA GLY A 443 19.84 -19.72 26.98
C GLY A 443 20.27 -19.82 25.50
N ALA A 444 19.55 -19.20 24.57
CA ALA A 444 19.79 -19.39 23.13
C ALA A 444 20.64 -18.29 22.48
N ALA A 445 20.88 -17.17 23.16
CA ALA A 445 21.58 -16.01 22.61
C ALA A 445 23.13 -16.02 22.77
N ASP A 446 23.71 -16.93 23.55
CA ASP A 446 25.14 -16.93 23.90
C ASP A 446 25.96 -18.14 23.37
N ALA A 447 25.56 -18.77 22.26
CA ALA A 447 26.47 -19.69 21.55
C ALA A 447 27.35 -18.90 20.56
N PRO A 448 28.66 -18.74 20.80
CA PRO A 448 29.53 -18.11 19.81
C PRO A 448 29.57 -18.96 18.53
N PRO A 449 29.67 -18.35 17.33
CA PRO A 449 29.75 -19.12 16.09
C PRO A 449 30.96 -20.04 16.15
N ALA A 450 30.75 -21.34 15.92
CA ALA A 450 31.79 -22.33 15.81
C ALA A 450 32.74 -21.90 14.66
N VAL A 451 33.95 -21.53 15.04
CA VAL A 451 35.07 -21.32 14.10
C VAL A 451 35.45 -22.67 13.56
N GLY A 452 34.92 -22.99 12.36
CA GLY A 452 35.36 -24.13 11.58
C GLY A 452 36.74 -23.88 11.00
N GLY A 453 37.63 -24.80 11.24
CA GLY A 453 38.96 -24.87 10.64
C GLY A 453 38.96 -25.32 9.18
#